data_5a44bacd68b14554a5273fdfdf4d24c4
#
_entry.id   5a44bacd68b14554a5273fdfdf4d24c4
#
_cell.length_a   1.000
_cell.length_b   1.000
_cell.length_c   1.000
_cell.angle_alpha   90.00
_cell.angle_beta   90.00
_cell.angle_gamma   90.00
#
_symmetry.space_group_name_H-M   'P 1'
#
loop_
_entity.id
_entity.type
_entity.pdbx_description
1 polymer ?
#
loop_
_entity_poly.entity_id
_entity_poly.type
_entity_poly.pdbx_seq_one_letter_code
_entity_poly.pdbx_strand_id
1 'polypeptide(L)'
;MDQYTSPRIVTMYTKPNCEFCEKAKNLLHSLDNCVINEVRLDKEPQFINDVKERLGNTVPQIIINGLHIGGYDNLVDYVDTWS
;
A
#
# COMPACT_ATOMS: atom_id res chain seq x y z
N MET A 1 29.46 7.76 -1.86
CA MET A 1 28.74 7.71 -2.10
C MET A 1 27.75 7.83 -2.00
N ASP A 2 27.51 8.19 -2.16
CA ASP A 2 26.53 8.43 -1.87
C ASP A 2 25.77 7.65 -1.89
N GLN A 3 25.33 7.56 -1.21
CA GLN A 3 24.44 6.77 -1.42
C GLN A 3 23.25 7.25 -1.90
N TYR A 4 22.89 6.81 -2.91
CA TYR A 4 21.72 7.26 -3.56
C TYR A 4 20.72 6.14 -3.48
N THR A 5 19.65 6.36 -2.77
CA THR A 5 18.60 5.37 -2.58
C THR A 5 17.34 5.83 -3.29
N SER A 6 16.83 5.00 -4.20
CA SER A 6 15.59 5.31 -4.89
C SER A 6 14.41 5.23 -3.94
N PRO A 7 13.38 6.06 -4.09
CA PRO A 7 12.21 5.97 -3.24
C PRO A 7 11.44 4.68 -3.48
N ARG A 8 10.78 4.21 -2.44
CA ARG A 8 9.86 3.09 -2.57
C ARG A 8 8.56 3.58 -3.16
N ILE A 9 8.09 2.91 -4.20
CA ILE A 9 6.85 3.28 -4.88
C ILE A 9 5.75 2.38 -4.34
N VAL A 10 4.80 2.98 -3.66
CA VAL A 10 3.71 2.25 -3.00
C VAL A 10 2.41 2.52 -3.73
N THR A 11 1.70 1.45 -4.08
CA THR A 11 0.34 1.55 -4.58
C THR A 11 -0.57 0.92 -3.54
N MET A 12 -1.59 1.65 -3.13
CA MET A 12 -2.50 1.16 -2.10
C MET A 12 -3.93 1.32 -2.56
N TYR A 13 -4.66 0.19 -2.62
CA TYR A 13 -6.07 0.19 -2.97
C TYR A 13 -6.89 0.27 -1.70
N THR A 14 -7.82 1.23 -1.64
CA THR A 14 -8.57 1.54 -0.43
C THR A 14 -10.05 1.73 -0.73
N LYS A 15 -10.84 1.83 0.36
CA LYS A 15 -12.24 2.21 0.32
C LYS A 15 -12.50 3.23 1.43
N PRO A 16 -13.61 3.98 1.35
CA PRO A 16 -13.96 4.90 2.45
C PRO A 16 -14.34 4.11 3.70
N ASN A 17 -14.20 4.75 4.85
CA ASN A 17 -14.58 4.17 6.14
C ASN A 17 -13.84 2.87 6.44
N CYS A 18 -12.58 2.82 6.08
CA CYS A 18 -11.73 1.66 6.28
C CYS A 18 -10.65 2.03 7.29
N GLU A 19 -10.77 1.50 8.51
CA GLU A 19 -9.84 1.82 9.59
C GLU A 19 -8.43 1.34 9.27
N PHE A 20 -8.31 0.14 8.74
CA PHE A 20 -6.98 -0.40 8.42
C PHE A 20 -6.34 0.31 7.24
N CYS A 21 -7.16 0.84 6.32
CA CYS A 21 -6.64 1.69 5.26
C CYS A 21 -6.00 2.95 5.83
N GLU A 22 -6.66 3.57 6.81
CA GLU A 22 -6.14 4.76 7.46
C GLU A 22 -4.88 4.46 8.25
N LYS A 23 -4.85 3.33 8.96
CA LYS A 23 -3.66 2.92 9.70
C LYS A 23 -2.48 2.67 8.77
N ALA A 24 -2.72 2.00 7.65
CA ALA A 24 -1.67 1.74 6.68
C ALA A 24 -1.14 3.03 6.08
N LYS A 25 -2.06 3.94 5.74
CA LYS A 25 -1.70 5.22 5.17
C LYS A 25 -0.84 6.03 6.14
N ASN A 26 -1.25 6.07 7.41
CA ASN A 26 -0.50 6.81 8.42
C ASN A 26 0.89 6.23 8.63
N LEU A 27 0.98 4.90 8.66
CA LEU A 27 2.29 4.25 8.79
C LEU A 27 3.19 4.61 7.61
N LEU A 28 2.69 4.51 6.39
CA LEU A 28 3.48 4.81 5.20
C LEU A 28 3.91 6.27 5.15
N HIS A 29 3.03 7.20 5.56
CA HIS A 29 3.39 8.62 5.59
C HIS A 29 4.44 8.94 6.65
N SER A 30 4.57 8.10 7.66
CA SER A 30 5.60 8.30 8.69
C SER A 30 6.97 7.81 8.27
N LEU A 31 7.04 7.08 7.15
CA LEU A 31 8.31 6.51 6.67
C LEU A 31 8.94 7.45 5.66
N ASP A 32 10.27 7.54 5.70
CA ASP A 32 11.00 8.35 4.74
C ASP A 32 11.11 7.65 3.40
N ASN A 33 11.19 8.44 2.35
CA ASN A 33 11.55 7.95 1.03
C ASN A 33 10.52 7.01 0.43
N CYS A 34 9.23 7.32 0.65
CA CYS A 34 8.12 6.58 0.06
C CYS A 34 7.27 7.52 -0.78
N VAL A 35 6.94 7.07 -1.99
CA VAL A 35 5.96 7.74 -2.85
C VAL A 35 4.70 6.89 -2.79
N ILE A 36 3.60 7.47 -2.33
CA ILE A 36 2.37 6.72 -2.08
C ILE A 36 1.31 7.13 -3.09
N ASN A 37 0.85 6.15 -3.85
CA ASN A 37 -0.26 6.32 -4.79
C ASN A 37 -1.46 5.58 -4.23
N GLU A 38 -2.46 6.33 -3.77
CA GLU A 38 -3.69 5.73 -3.24
C GLU A 38 -4.73 5.66 -4.35
N VAL A 39 -5.32 4.47 -4.54
CA VAL A 39 -6.39 4.24 -5.50
C VAL A 39 -7.65 3.94 -4.70
N ARG A 40 -8.60 4.87 -4.70
CA ARG A 40 -9.90 4.70 -4.04
C ARG A 40 -10.81 3.89 -4.96
N LEU A 41 -11.16 2.68 -4.55
CA LEU A 41 -11.96 1.78 -5.39
C LEU A 41 -13.39 2.29 -5.58
N ASP A 42 -13.90 3.08 -4.65
CA ASP A 42 -15.21 3.69 -4.81
C ASP A 42 -15.22 4.76 -5.89
N LYS A 43 -14.08 5.37 -6.15
CA LYS A 43 -13.95 6.42 -7.17
C LYS A 43 -13.42 5.89 -8.49
N GLU A 44 -12.78 4.73 -8.45
CA GLU A 44 -12.21 4.11 -9.65
C GLU A 44 -12.63 2.66 -9.72
N PRO A 45 -13.93 2.43 -9.93
CA PRO A 45 -14.49 1.07 -9.86
C PRO A 45 -13.98 0.12 -10.95
N GLN A 46 -13.34 0.66 -11.99
CA GLN A 46 -12.77 -0.17 -13.03
C GLN A 46 -11.68 -1.10 -12.50
N PHE A 47 -11.10 -0.80 -11.33
CA PHE A 47 -10.06 -1.64 -10.76
C PHE A 47 -10.58 -2.73 -9.83
N ILE A 48 -11.88 -2.71 -9.49
CA ILE A 48 -12.41 -3.60 -8.45
C ILE A 48 -12.20 -5.08 -8.80
N ASN A 49 -12.59 -5.48 -10.01
CA ASN A 49 -12.47 -6.89 -10.38
C ASN A 49 -11.03 -7.34 -10.45
N ASP A 50 -10.16 -6.49 -10.98
CA ASP A 50 -8.75 -6.81 -11.10
C ASP A 50 -8.11 -6.97 -9.72
N VAL A 51 -8.45 -6.09 -8.78
CA VAL A 51 -7.92 -6.19 -7.42
C VAL A 51 -8.41 -7.48 -6.77
N LYS A 52 -9.70 -7.81 -6.90
CA LYS A 52 -10.23 -9.03 -6.31
C LYS A 52 -9.55 -10.28 -6.85
N GLU A 53 -9.30 -10.31 -8.15
CA GLU A 53 -8.73 -11.49 -8.77
C GLU A 53 -7.25 -11.65 -8.47
N ARG A 54 -6.52 -10.55 -8.44
CA ARG A 54 -5.07 -10.60 -8.32
C ARG A 54 -4.56 -10.44 -6.91
N LEU A 55 -5.27 -9.67 -6.08
CA LEU A 55 -4.76 -9.30 -4.77
C LEU A 55 -5.61 -9.85 -3.63
N GLY A 56 -6.92 -9.73 -3.72
CA GLY A 56 -7.79 -10.23 -2.67
C GLY A 56 -9.05 -9.39 -2.52
N ASN A 57 -9.93 -9.87 -1.62
CA ASN A 57 -11.24 -9.26 -1.42
C ASN A 57 -11.28 -8.21 -0.32
N THR A 58 -10.17 -7.97 0.35
CA THR A 58 -10.13 -7.05 1.47
C THR A 58 -9.31 -5.82 1.13
N VAL A 59 -9.52 -4.74 1.86
CA VAL A 59 -8.71 -3.53 1.76
C VAL A 59 -8.12 -3.22 3.14
N PRO A 60 -6.94 -2.60 3.19
CA PRO A 60 -6.15 -2.13 2.05
C PRO A 60 -5.46 -3.29 1.33
N GLN A 61 -5.15 -3.08 0.06
CA GLN A 61 -4.23 -3.97 -0.67
C GLN A 61 -3.03 -3.12 -1.08
N ILE A 62 -1.85 -3.55 -0.69
CA ILE A 62 -0.65 -2.73 -0.76
C ILE A 62 0.39 -3.43 -1.62
N ILE A 63 0.97 -2.66 -2.55
CA ILE A 63 2.04 -3.13 -3.43
C ILE A 63 3.20 -2.17 -3.26
N ILE A 64 4.41 -2.69 -3.00
CA ILE A 64 5.60 -1.87 -2.84
C ILE A 64 6.64 -2.35 -3.84
N ASN A 65 7.04 -1.43 -4.72
CA ASN A 65 8.02 -1.71 -5.78
C ASN A 65 7.64 -2.95 -6.59
N GLY A 66 6.33 -3.09 -6.88
CA GLY A 66 5.82 -4.20 -7.66
C GLY A 66 5.56 -5.47 -6.89
N LEU A 67 5.90 -5.52 -5.60
CA LEU A 67 5.68 -6.70 -4.78
C LEU A 67 4.38 -6.57 -3.99
N HIS A 68 3.49 -7.54 -4.12
CA HIS A 68 2.23 -7.54 -3.39
C HIS A 68 2.50 -7.86 -1.91
N ILE A 69 2.26 -6.88 -1.06
CA ILE A 69 2.48 -7.01 0.37
C ILE A 69 1.24 -7.59 1.06
N GLY A 70 0.07 -7.07 0.73
CA GLY A 70 -1.19 -7.49 1.33
C GLY A 70 -1.85 -6.38 2.11
N GLY A 71 -2.36 -6.70 3.30
CA GLY A 71 -3.07 -5.73 4.14
C GLY A 71 -2.17 -5.06 5.15
N TYR A 72 -2.81 -4.43 6.15
CA TYR A 72 -2.08 -3.66 7.14
C TYR A 72 -1.11 -4.52 7.96
N ASP A 73 -1.55 -5.69 8.43
CA ASP A 73 -0.68 -6.54 9.25
C ASP A 73 0.53 -6.99 8.46
N ASN A 74 0.34 -7.31 7.19
CA ASN A 74 1.44 -7.69 6.32
C ASN A 74 2.40 -6.52 6.12
N LEU A 75 1.86 -5.31 6.04
CA LEU A 75 2.67 -4.11 5.90
C LEU A 75 3.55 -3.89 7.12
N VAL A 76 2.98 -4.06 8.32
CA VAL A 76 3.74 -3.88 9.56
C VAL A 76 4.94 -4.84 9.58
N ASP A 77 4.68 -6.11 9.27
CA ASP A 77 5.75 -7.11 9.24
C ASP A 77 6.81 -6.77 8.20
N TYR A 78 6.37 -6.31 7.04
CA TYR A 78 7.30 -5.99 5.96
C TYR A 78 8.19 -4.79 6.31
N VAL A 79 7.60 -3.76 6.90
CA VAL A 79 8.33 -2.55 7.30
C VAL A 79 9.37 -2.87 8.37
N ASP A 80 9.08 -3.82 9.25
CA ASP A 80 10.05 -4.24 10.28
C ASP A 80 11.33 -4.78 9.67
N THR A 81 11.30 -5.22 8.43
CA THR A 81 12.51 -5.75 7.77
C THR A 81 13.35 -4.65 7.13
N TRP A 82 12.92 -3.39 7.18
CA TRP A 82 13.59 -2.30 6.48
C TRP A 82 14.78 -1.71 7.22
N SER A 83 14.97 -2.05 8.46
CA SER A 83 16.01 -1.42 9.27
C SER A 83 17.43 -1.69 8.81
#